data_d3a58bfa029144d656cfd5a87c25625d
#
_entry.id   d3a58bfa029144d656cfd5a87c25625d
#
_cell.length_a   1.000
_cell.length_b   1.000
_cell.length_c   1.000
_cell.angle_alpha   90.00
_cell.angle_beta   90.00
_cell.angle_gamma   90.00
#
_symmetry.space_group_name_H-M   'P 1'
#
loop_
_entity.id
_entity.type
_entity.pdbx_description
1 polymer ?
#
loop_
_entity_poly.entity_id
_entity_poly.type
_entity_poly.pdbx_seq_one_letter_code
_entity_poly.pdbx_strand_id
1 'polypeptide(L)'
;MRFTPESAAQKLGELQTKMFAYSFAQNSIYLDSVTAAPRDTSEGRARALGVLSEEEYKLFVNDETGALLEYILANADSFDRKTFREAEQLKESYDEMTKIPMNEYVDYQMLVSEAENRWHTAKETNNFELFRPYLEKIVETNRKFAAYFDPDKAPYDVLLDKYEKGATMGSLDRFFARLRERLVPAIKSLPQRVQPDDGFLFRSYPIDKQRLLSDHLMELMGLDRSHCGIAETEHPFTLNFTHNDVRITTHYIENNLASSIYSVIHEGGHALYELGVDGEYDYTALAGGSSMGIHESQSRFYENIVGRSPEFAQLLFPKLAELFPEQLDGVTAEQFSRAVNRAQPSLIRTESDELTYPLHIMVRYELEKRLIAGELAVADLPAEWNRMYREYLGVEVPDDTHGVLQDSHWSGGSFGYFPSYALGSAYSAQMLRQMQKDFDVFGDIRSGKLSRITEWLRERIHRFGCYKKPDELLCSVIGELDPDVYCDYLLEKLEKNMPLKA
;
A
#
# COMPACT_ATOMS: atom_id res chain seq x y z
N MET A 1 6.10 -25.07 -31.65
CA MET A 1 6.23 -24.03 -32.73
C MET A 1 7.69 -23.61 -32.85
N ARG A 2 8.17 -23.20 -34.02
CA ARG A 2 9.49 -22.54 -34.11
C ARG A 2 9.26 -21.04 -34.12
N PHE A 3 9.70 -20.37 -33.10
CA PHE A 3 9.74 -18.89 -33.05
C PHE A 3 10.99 -18.40 -33.78
N THR A 4 10.89 -17.21 -34.40
CA THR A 4 12.04 -16.32 -34.69
C THR A 4 11.99 -15.14 -33.71
N PRO A 5 13.10 -14.42 -33.47
CA PRO A 5 13.08 -13.25 -32.58
C PRO A 5 11.98 -12.24 -32.93
N GLU A 6 11.81 -11.92 -34.21
CA GLU A 6 10.79 -10.97 -34.67
C GLU A 6 9.38 -11.49 -34.41
N SER A 7 9.10 -12.77 -34.70
CA SER A 7 7.78 -13.35 -34.46
C SER A 7 7.46 -13.49 -32.96
N ALA A 8 8.48 -13.72 -32.13
CA ALA A 8 8.31 -13.81 -30.68
C ALA A 8 8.02 -12.43 -30.08
N ALA A 9 8.77 -11.39 -30.47
CA ALA A 9 8.51 -10.01 -30.02
C ALA A 9 7.12 -9.51 -30.44
N GLN A 10 6.69 -9.79 -31.69
CA GLN A 10 5.35 -9.46 -32.15
C GLN A 10 4.27 -10.18 -31.33
N LYS A 11 4.40 -11.48 -31.10
CA LYS A 11 3.42 -12.25 -30.31
C LYS A 11 3.35 -11.79 -28.86
N LEU A 12 4.48 -11.43 -28.26
CA LEU A 12 4.52 -10.87 -26.90
C LEU A 12 3.73 -9.56 -26.86
N GLY A 13 3.93 -8.64 -27.80
CA GLY A 13 3.17 -7.40 -27.89
C GLY A 13 1.67 -7.61 -28.09
N GLU A 14 1.28 -8.56 -28.97
CA GLU A 14 -0.12 -8.93 -29.18
C GLU A 14 -0.77 -9.53 -27.92
N LEU A 15 -0.05 -10.37 -27.19
CA LEU A 15 -0.49 -10.96 -25.92
C LEU A 15 -0.75 -9.85 -24.89
N GLN A 16 0.24 -8.98 -24.66
CA GLN A 16 0.16 -7.88 -23.69
C GLN A 16 -0.97 -6.90 -24.01
N THR A 17 -1.15 -6.54 -25.29
CA THR A 17 -2.26 -5.69 -25.72
C THR A 17 -3.63 -6.29 -25.39
N LYS A 18 -3.80 -7.60 -25.54
CA LYS A 18 -5.03 -8.28 -25.17
C LYS A 18 -5.23 -8.34 -23.66
N MET A 19 -4.18 -8.68 -22.91
CA MET A 19 -4.22 -8.67 -21.44
C MET A 19 -4.61 -7.28 -20.91
N PHE A 20 -4.02 -6.22 -21.46
CA PHE A 20 -4.40 -4.84 -21.13
C PHE A 20 -5.90 -4.59 -21.37
N ALA A 21 -6.44 -5.03 -22.51
CA ALA A 21 -7.86 -4.81 -22.82
C ALA A 21 -8.79 -5.51 -21.82
N TYR A 22 -8.46 -6.73 -21.36
CA TYR A 22 -9.21 -7.41 -20.32
C TYR A 22 -9.08 -6.69 -18.97
N SER A 23 -7.88 -6.35 -18.56
CA SER A 23 -7.61 -5.63 -17.32
C SER A 23 -8.34 -4.28 -17.31
N PHE A 24 -8.30 -3.52 -18.41
CA PHE A 24 -9.02 -2.25 -18.53
C PHE A 24 -10.53 -2.41 -18.33
N ALA A 25 -11.12 -3.43 -18.98
CA ALA A 25 -12.56 -3.71 -18.85
C ALA A 25 -12.93 -4.12 -17.41
N GLN A 26 -12.16 -5.00 -16.79
CA GLN A 26 -12.39 -5.46 -15.41
C GLN A 26 -12.26 -4.32 -14.41
N ASN A 27 -11.19 -3.51 -14.53
CA ASN A 27 -10.96 -2.34 -13.68
C ASN A 27 -12.07 -1.28 -13.83
N SER A 28 -12.57 -1.08 -15.05
CA SER A 28 -13.72 -0.18 -15.31
C SER A 28 -14.99 -0.68 -14.62
N ILE A 29 -15.28 -1.98 -14.70
CA ILE A 29 -16.43 -2.60 -14.03
C ILE A 29 -16.25 -2.52 -12.50
N TYR A 30 -15.04 -2.75 -11.99
CA TYR A 30 -14.75 -2.63 -10.58
C TYR A 30 -14.97 -1.20 -10.08
N LEU A 31 -14.40 -0.21 -10.74
CA LEU A 31 -14.55 1.20 -10.37
C LEU A 31 -16.02 1.63 -10.39
N ASP A 32 -16.77 1.27 -11.44
CA ASP A 32 -18.21 1.51 -11.49
C ASP A 32 -18.95 0.88 -10.29
N SER A 33 -18.58 -0.36 -9.94
CA SER A 33 -19.22 -1.11 -8.86
C SER A 33 -19.12 -0.44 -7.50
N VAL A 34 -18.00 0.26 -7.23
CA VAL A 34 -17.73 0.88 -5.92
C VAL A 34 -18.02 2.39 -5.91
N THR A 35 -18.36 3.00 -7.07
CA THR A 35 -18.61 4.45 -7.17
C THR A 35 -20.03 4.80 -7.61
N ALA A 36 -20.44 4.38 -8.82
CA ALA A 36 -21.66 4.85 -9.49
C ALA A 36 -22.77 3.83 -9.61
N ALA A 37 -22.44 2.53 -9.55
CA ALA A 37 -23.44 1.48 -9.77
C ALA A 37 -24.49 1.41 -8.64
N PRO A 38 -25.78 1.20 -8.95
CA PRO A 38 -26.80 0.97 -7.94
C PRO A 38 -26.49 -0.26 -7.08
N ARG A 39 -26.77 -0.19 -5.77
CA ARG A 39 -26.37 -1.21 -4.78
C ARG A 39 -26.82 -2.63 -5.11
N ASP A 40 -28.08 -2.80 -5.55
CA ASP A 40 -28.70 -4.12 -5.74
C ASP A 40 -28.54 -4.65 -7.18
N THR A 41 -27.46 -4.28 -7.90
CA THR A 41 -27.23 -4.66 -9.30
C THR A 41 -25.93 -5.45 -9.53
N SER A 42 -25.41 -6.13 -8.51
CA SER A 42 -24.12 -6.83 -8.54
C SER A 42 -24.09 -8.08 -9.43
N GLU A 43 -25.20 -8.79 -9.61
CA GLU A 43 -25.24 -10.07 -10.34
C GLU A 43 -24.74 -9.96 -11.79
N GLY A 44 -25.18 -8.94 -12.54
CA GLY A 44 -24.77 -8.74 -13.93
C GLY A 44 -23.27 -8.46 -14.06
N ARG A 45 -22.72 -7.64 -13.14
CA ARG A 45 -21.29 -7.34 -13.09
C ARG A 45 -20.46 -8.57 -12.72
N ALA A 46 -20.90 -9.34 -11.71
CA ALA A 46 -20.22 -10.58 -11.32
C ALA A 46 -20.16 -11.59 -12.48
N ARG A 47 -21.24 -11.73 -13.27
CA ARG A 47 -21.23 -12.57 -14.47
C ARG A 47 -20.27 -12.04 -15.53
N ALA A 48 -20.26 -10.74 -15.79
CA ALA A 48 -19.35 -10.14 -16.77
C ALA A 48 -17.89 -10.31 -16.36
N LEU A 49 -17.55 -10.02 -15.08
CA LEU A 49 -16.21 -10.23 -14.54
C LEU A 49 -15.79 -11.70 -14.61
N GLY A 50 -16.68 -12.64 -14.31
CA GLY A 50 -16.37 -14.06 -14.40
C GLY A 50 -16.00 -14.50 -15.81
N VAL A 51 -16.71 -14.03 -16.84
CA VAL A 51 -16.39 -14.32 -18.25
C VAL A 51 -15.07 -13.67 -18.65
N LEU A 52 -14.85 -12.39 -18.29
CA LEU A 52 -13.61 -11.69 -18.65
C LEU A 52 -12.39 -12.35 -17.99
N SER A 53 -12.50 -12.71 -16.70
CA SER A 53 -11.39 -13.37 -15.97
C SER A 53 -11.10 -14.77 -16.53
N GLU A 54 -12.12 -15.54 -16.91
CA GLU A 54 -11.95 -16.86 -17.53
C GLU A 54 -11.23 -16.76 -18.88
N GLU A 55 -11.62 -15.80 -19.72
CA GLU A 55 -11.01 -15.61 -21.05
C GLU A 55 -9.58 -15.03 -20.93
N GLU A 56 -9.32 -14.12 -19.99
CA GLU A 56 -7.96 -13.63 -19.70
C GLU A 56 -7.06 -14.76 -19.18
N TYR A 57 -7.57 -15.60 -18.28
CA TYR A 57 -6.82 -16.76 -17.80
C TYR A 57 -6.44 -17.69 -18.94
N LYS A 58 -7.39 -18.07 -19.83
CA LYS A 58 -7.11 -18.92 -21.00
C LYS A 58 -6.14 -18.28 -21.99
N LEU A 59 -6.22 -16.96 -22.15
CA LEU A 59 -5.31 -16.19 -23.00
C LEU A 59 -3.87 -16.29 -22.50
N PHE A 60 -3.66 -16.21 -21.18
CA PHE A 60 -2.35 -16.16 -20.58
C PHE A 60 -1.80 -17.52 -20.19
N VAL A 61 -2.60 -18.37 -19.55
CA VAL A 61 -2.18 -19.69 -19.02
C VAL A 61 -2.42 -20.78 -20.05
N ASN A 62 -1.46 -20.96 -20.97
CA ASN A 62 -1.48 -22.01 -21.99
C ASN A 62 -0.04 -22.35 -22.45
N ASP A 63 0.10 -23.48 -23.13
CA ASP A 63 1.40 -23.99 -23.59
C ASP A 63 2.10 -23.07 -24.59
N GLU A 64 1.35 -22.32 -25.41
CA GLU A 64 1.93 -21.38 -26.38
C GLU A 64 2.59 -20.19 -25.67
N THR A 65 1.92 -19.62 -24.66
CA THR A 65 2.48 -18.54 -23.83
C THR A 65 3.71 -19.02 -23.07
N GLY A 66 3.64 -20.19 -22.42
CA GLY A 66 4.80 -20.77 -21.73
C GLY A 66 6.01 -20.92 -22.67
N ALA A 67 5.80 -21.53 -23.85
CA ALA A 67 6.85 -21.70 -24.84
C ALA A 67 7.40 -20.38 -25.42
N LEU A 68 6.54 -19.36 -25.58
CA LEU A 68 6.95 -18.03 -26.03
C LEU A 68 7.89 -17.36 -25.01
N LEU A 69 7.49 -17.34 -23.74
CA LEU A 69 8.28 -16.74 -22.66
C LEU A 69 9.63 -17.45 -22.49
N GLU A 70 9.63 -18.80 -22.48
CA GLU A 70 10.85 -19.60 -22.43
C GLU A 70 11.77 -19.33 -23.62
N TYR A 71 11.22 -19.20 -24.84
CA TYR A 71 12.02 -18.89 -26.02
C TYR A 71 12.71 -17.53 -25.90
N ILE A 72 12.01 -16.49 -25.47
CA ILE A 72 12.58 -15.14 -25.30
C ILE A 72 13.69 -15.17 -24.25
N LEU A 73 13.44 -15.78 -23.09
CA LEU A 73 14.41 -15.85 -22.00
C LEU A 73 15.65 -16.66 -22.36
N ALA A 74 15.51 -17.73 -23.14
CA ALA A 74 16.62 -18.57 -23.60
C ALA A 74 17.47 -17.90 -24.72
N ASN A 75 16.97 -16.86 -25.37
CA ASN A 75 17.63 -16.16 -26.47
C ASN A 75 17.83 -14.66 -26.19
N ALA A 76 18.18 -14.31 -24.94
CA ALA A 76 18.26 -12.92 -24.44
C ALA A 76 19.03 -11.97 -25.38
N ASP A 77 20.16 -12.41 -25.95
CA ASP A 77 21.00 -11.62 -26.85
C ASP A 77 20.32 -11.24 -28.19
N SER A 78 19.18 -11.87 -28.50
CA SER A 78 18.40 -11.62 -29.72
C SER A 78 17.30 -10.58 -29.54
N PHE A 79 17.11 -10.08 -28.32
CA PHE A 79 16.07 -9.12 -27.97
C PHE A 79 16.66 -7.86 -27.32
N ASP A 80 15.96 -6.74 -27.46
CA ASP A 80 16.28 -5.56 -26.65
C ASP A 80 15.93 -5.79 -25.17
N ARG A 81 16.55 -4.98 -24.31
CA ARG A 81 16.39 -5.16 -22.85
C ARG A 81 14.93 -5.00 -22.38
N LYS A 82 14.13 -4.17 -23.04
CA LYS A 82 12.72 -3.96 -22.69
C LYS A 82 11.92 -5.22 -22.96
N THR A 83 11.99 -5.78 -24.17
CA THR A 83 11.31 -7.04 -24.54
C THR A 83 11.71 -8.19 -23.62
N PHE A 84 13.01 -8.29 -23.28
CA PHE A 84 13.48 -9.29 -22.33
C PHE A 84 12.88 -9.10 -20.94
N ARG A 85 12.82 -7.87 -20.41
CA ARG A 85 12.22 -7.55 -19.10
C ARG A 85 10.71 -7.79 -19.08
N GLU A 86 10.00 -7.48 -20.17
CA GLU A 86 8.57 -7.80 -20.30
C GLU A 86 8.34 -9.31 -20.19
N ALA A 87 9.16 -10.10 -20.90
CA ALA A 87 9.06 -11.57 -20.84
C ALA A 87 9.45 -12.11 -19.45
N GLU A 88 10.45 -11.54 -18.79
CA GLU A 88 10.86 -11.91 -17.43
C GLU A 88 9.72 -11.65 -16.42
N GLN A 89 9.09 -10.46 -16.48
CA GLN A 89 7.97 -10.09 -15.62
C GLN A 89 6.74 -10.99 -15.83
N LEU A 90 6.40 -11.27 -17.11
CA LEU A 90 5.30 -12.17 -17.44
C LEU A 90 5.60 -13.62 -17.05
N LYS A 91 6.86 -14.06 -17.15
CA LYS A 91 7.23 -15.42 -16.74
C LYS A 91 7.06 -15.65 -15.25
N GLU A 92 7.39 -14.66 -14.43
CA GLU A 92 7.12 -14.72 -12.98
C GLU A 92 5.62 -14.92 -12.72
N SER A 93 4.76 -14.11 -13.34
CA SER A 93 3.30 -14.25 -13.21
C SER A 93 2.77 -15.59 -13.76
N TYR A 94 3.31 -16.04 -14.90
CA TYR A 94 2.94 -17.33 -15.49
C TYR A 94 3.30 -18.49 -14.57
N ASP A 95 4.48 -18.46 -13.97
CA ASP A 95 4.93 -19.51 -13.05
C ASP A 95 4.10 -19.52 -11.77
N GLU A 96 3.73 -18.35 -11.23
CA GLU A 96 2.83 -18.26 -10.07
C GLU A 96 1.47 -18.93 -10.36
N MET A 97 0.92 -18.72 -11.56
CA MET A 97 -0.37 -19.29 -11.94
C MET A 97 -0.31 -20.78 -12.29
N THR A 98 0.84 -21.28 -12.75
CA THR A 98 0.97 -22.68 -13.24
C THR A 98 1.58 -23.64 -12.24
N LYS A 99 2.35 -23.18 -11.26
CA LYS A 99 2.95 -24.02 -10.21
C LYS A 99 1.94 -24.63 -9.25
N ILE A 100 0.80 -23.99 -9.07
CA ILE A 100 -0.29 -24.51 -8.23
C ILE A 100 -1.20 -25.37 -9.09
N PRO A 101 -1.48 -26.63 -8.71
CA PRO A 101 -2.47 -27.45 -9.42
C PRO A 101 -3.84 -26.74 -9.45
N MET A 102 -4.48 -26.71 -10.63
CA MET A 102 -5.72 -25.98 -10.85
C MET A 102 -6.84 -26.31 -9.85
N ASN A 103 -7.02 -27.57 -9.52
CA ASN A 103 -8.02 -27.98 -8.53
C ASN A 103 -7.75 -27.39 -7.14
N GLU A 104 -6.48 -27.34 -6.71
CA GLU A 104 -6.10 -26.76 -5.43
C GLU A 104 -6.23 -25.24 -5.42
N TYR A 105 -5.93 -24.60 -6.55
CA TYR A 105 -6.16 -23.17 -6.71
C TYR A 105 -7.65 -22.83 -6.60
N VAL A 106 -8.52 -23.57 -7.28
CA VAL A 106 -9.98 -23.37 -7.22
C VAL A 106 -10.50 -23.60 -5.80
N ASP A 107 -10.08 -24.70 -5.14
CA ASP A 107 -10.47 -25.00 -3.76
C ASP A 107 -10.04 -23.89 -2.80
N TYR A 108 -8.84 -23.31 -3.03
CA TYR A 108 -8.35 -22.19 -2.24
C TYR A 108 -9.14 -20.90 -2.47
N GLN A 109 -9.53 -20.57 -3.71
CA GLN A 109 -10.37 -19.40 -3.99
C GLN A 109 -11.75 -19.53 -3.34
N MET A 110 -12.32 -20.73 -3.32
CA MET A 110 -13.58 -21.00 -2.61
C MET A 110 -13.41 -20.84 -1.09
N LEU A 111 -12.30 -21.36 -0.53
CA LEU A 111 -11.97 -21.20 0.89
C LEU A 111 -11.84 -19.72 1.28
N VAL A 112 -11.09 -18.93 0.51
CA VAL A 112 -10.89 -17.49 0.75
C VAL A 112 -12.21 -16.73 0.71
N SER A 113 -13.04 -16.97 -0.31
CA SER A 113 -14.35 -16.32 -0.43
C SER A 113 -15.28 -16.65 0.74
N GLU A 114 -15.28 -17.89 1.21
CA GLU A 114 -16.06 -18.28 2.40
C GLU A 114 -15.45 -17.71 3.69
N ALA A 115 -14.13 -17.70 3.79
CA ALA A 115 -13.40 -17.16 4.95
C ALA A 115 -13.68 -15.66 5.13
N GLU A 116 -13.75 -14.88 4.04
CA GLU A 116 -14.07 -13.46 4.07
C GLU A 116 -15.48 -13.21 4.65
N ASN A 117 -16.47 -13.95 4.18
CA ASN A 117 -17.83 -13.87 4.71
C ASN A 117 -17.87 -14.24 6.21
N ARG A 118 -17.12 -15.28 6.63
CA ARG A 118 -17.05 -15.70 8.02
C ARG A 118 -16.30 -14.70 8.89
N TRP A 119 -15.25 -14.08 8.36
CA TRP A 119 -14.53 -13.02 9.06
C TRP A 119 -15.45 -11.80 9.32
N HIS A 120 -16.24 -11.36 8.34
CA HIS A 120 -17.23 -10.30 8.54
C HIS A 120 -18.18 -10.64 9.69
N THR A 121 -18.79 -11.84 9.66
CA THR A 121 -19.69 -12.29 10.74
C THR A 121 -18.98 -12.39 12.08
N ALA A 122 -17.74 -12.91 12.12
CA ALA A 122 -16.93 -13.01 13.32
C ALA A 122 -16.65 -11.64 13.93
N LYS A 123 -16.28 -10.66 13.08
CA LYS A 123 -16.02 -9.27 13.47
C LYS A 123 -17.27 -8.58 14.02
N GLU A 124 -18.42 -8.71 13.35
CA GLU A 124 -19.69 -8.12 13.77
C GLU A 124 -20.19 -8.71 15.10
N THR A 125 -19.98 -10.01 15.31
CA THR A 125 -20.46 -10.72 16.50
C THR A 125 -19.40 -10.84 17.59
N ASN A 126 -18.21 -10.27 17.39
CA ASN A 126 -17.07 -10.40 18.30
C ASN A 126 -16.76 -11.86 18.66
N ASN A 127 -16.64 -12.74 17.67
CA ASN A 127 -16.48 -14.16 17.87
C ASN A 127 -15.42 -14.76 16.93
N PHE A 128 -14.17 -14.78 17.36
CA PHE A 128 -13.04 -15.32 16.59
C PHE A 128 -13.21 -16.79 16.20
N GLU A 129 -13.90 -17.58 17.03
CA GLU A 129 -14.10 -19.02 16.80
C GLU A 129 -14.87 -19.32 15.51
N LEU A 130 -15.68 -18.37 15.00
CA LEU A 130 -16.37 -18.52 13.71
C LEU A 130 -15.39 -18.45 12.53
N PHE A 131 -14.33 -17.68 12.65
CA PHE A 131 -13.31 -17.49 11.60
C PHE A 131 -12.14 -18.47 11.74
N ARG A 132 -11.79 -18.89 12.97
CA ARG A 132 -10.63 -19.74 13.26
C ARG A 132 -10.46 -20.95 12.34
N PRO A 133 -11.48 -21.81 12.08
CA PRO A 133 -11.31 -22.99 11.23
C PRO A 133 -10.93 -22.67 9.78
N TYR A 134 -11.33 -21.52 9.28
CA TYR A 134 -10.97 -21.02 7.95
C TYR A 134 -9.53 -20.51 7.93
N LEU A 135 -9.15 -19.74 8.94
CA LEU A 135 -7.78 -19.25 9.08
C LEU A 135 -6.76 -20.39 9.22
N GLU A 136 -7.09 -21.46 9.97
CA GLU A 136 -6.26 -22.67 10.06
C GLU A 136 -5.99 -23.28 8.68
N LYS A 137 -7.03 -23.43 7.86
CA LYS A 137 -6.90 -23.96 6.50
C LYS A 137 -6.13 -23.01 5.57
N ILE A 138 -6.36 -21.70 5.67
CA ILE A 138 -5.64 -20.69 4.89
C ILE A 138 -4.14 -20.74 5.21
N VAL A 139 -3.76 -20.81 6.49
CA VAL A 139 -2.36 -20.92 6.92
C VAL A 139 -1.72 -22.20 6.37
N GLU A 140 -2.41 -23.35 6.48
CA GLU A 140 -1.93 -24.62 5.94
C GLU A 140 -1.73 -24.58 4.42
N THR A 141 -2.72 -23.99 3.70
CA THR A 141 -2.65 -23.87 2.23
C THR A 141 -1.54 -22.93 1.80
N ASN A 142 -1.33 -21.80 2.47
CA ASN A 142 -0.23 -20.88 2.17
C ASN A 142 1.15 -21.55 2.37
N ARG A 143 1.33 -22.38 3.41
CA ARG A 143 2.56 -23.17 3.59
C ARG A 143 2.77 -24.13 2.43
N LYS A 144 1.70 -24.81 2.00
CA LYS A 144 1.74 -25.76 0.88
C LYS A 144 2.09 -25.04 -0.42
N PHE A 145 1.46 -23.92 -0.71
CA PHE A 145 1.72 -23.13 -1.92
C PHE A 145 3.14 -22.54 -1.94
N ALA A 146 3.64 -22.07 -0.79
CA ALA A 146 5.01 -21.63 -0.69
C ALA A 146 6.01 -22.74 -1.12
N ALA A 147 5.76 -23.99 -0.76
CA ALA A 147 6.59 -25.12 -1.18
C ALA A 147 6.47 -25.43 -2.68
N TYR A 148 5.37 -25.09 -3.36
CA TYR A 148 5.28 -25.19 -4.82
C TYR A 148 6.12 -24.13 -5.54
N PHE A 149 6.22 -22.92 -4.94
CA PHE A 149 7.02 -21.85 -5.53
C PHE A 149 8.50 -22.05 -5.33
N ASP A 150 8.94 -22.36 -4.11
CA ASP A 150 10.34 -22.59 -3.78
C ASP A 150 10.45 -23.53 -2.55
N PRO A 151 10.65 -24.84 -2.76
CA PRO A 151 10.70 -25.82 -1.67
C PRO A 151 11.98 -25.71 -0.82
N ASP A 152 13.02 -25.02 -1.30
CA ASP A 152 14.30 -24.87 -0.62
C ASP A 152 14.35 -23.66 0.32
N LYS A 153 13.37 -22.74 0.22
CA LYS A 153 13.25 -21.58 1.08
C LYS A 153 12.29 -21.82 2.24
N ALA A 154 12.49 -21.08 3.33
CA ALA A 154 11.49 -21.02 4.39
C ALA A 154 10.15 -20.51 3.81
N PRO A 155 9.01 -21.15 4.13
CA PRO A 155 7.72 -20.79 3.53
C PRO A 155 7.36 -19.30 3.70
N TYR A 156 7.68 -18.68 4.82
CA TYR A 156 7.36 -17.27 5.03
C TYR A 156 8.25 -16.33 4.20
N ASP A 157 9.52 -16.69 3.92
CA ASP A 157 10.38 -15.94 2.99
C ASP A 157 9.82 -15.96 1.57
N VAL A 158 9.22 -17.06 1.15
CA VAL A 158 8.55 -17.16 -0.16
C VAL A 158 7.32 -16.25 -0.22
N LEU A 159 6.54 -16.17 0.86
CA LEU A 159 5.36 -15.31 0.92
C LEU A 159 5.73 -13.83 0.98
N LEU A 160 6.80 -13.47 1.67
CA LEU A 160 7.35 -12.10 1.71
C LEU A 160 7.82 -11.65 0.32
N ASP A 161 8.56 -12.51 -0.39
CA ASP A 161 9.11 -12.21 -1.73
C ASP A 161 8.02 -11.94 -2.77
N LYS A 162 6.82 -12.44 -2.55
CA LYS A 162 5.65 -12.18 -3.42
C LYS A 162 5.26 -10.70 -3.45
N TYR A 163 5.36 -10.02 -2.31
CA TYR A 163 4.95 -8.62 -2.16
C TYR A 163 6.12 -7.65 -2.23
N GLU A 164 7.26 -8.06 -1.72
CA GLU A 164 8.49 -7.25 -1.72
C GLU A 164 9.68 -8.13 -2.10
N LYS A 165 10.06 -8.07 -3.38
CA LYS A 165 11.12 -8.91 -3.93
C LYS A 165 12.43 -8.76 -3.16
N GLY A 166 13.01 -9.88 -2.77
CA GLY A 166 14.24 -9.95 -1.99
C GLY A 166 14.07 -9.78 -0.47
N ALA A 167 12.85 -9.48 0.01
CA ALA A 167 12.58 -9.43 1.44
C ALA A 167 12.67 -10.83 2.06
N THR A 168 13.29 -10.91 3.23
CA THR A 168 13.44 -12.15 4.00
C THR A 168 13.14 -11.90 5.47
N MET A 169 12.79 -12.96 6.20
CA MET A 169 12.69 -12.89 7.67
C MET A 169 13.96 -12.31 8.27
N GLY A 170 15.15 -12.72 7.79
CA GLY A 170 16.41 -12.24 8.31
C GLY A 170 16.64 -10.73 8.13
N SER A 171 16.18 -10.13 7.03
CA SER A 171 16.23 -8.67 6.81
C SER A 171 15.19 -7.94 7.66
N LEU A 172 13.97 -8.45 7.70
CA LEU A 172 12.86 -7.85 8.43
C LEU A 172 13.00 -7.97 9.95
N ASP A 173 13.57 -9.07 10.44
CA ASP A 173 13.87 -9.22 11.89
C ASP A 173 14.84 -8.13 12.36
N ARG A 174 15.88 -7.82 11.60
CA ARG A 174 16.81 -6.72 11.92
C ARG A 174 16.11 -5.36 11.87
N PHE A 175 15.30 -5.14 10.84
CA PHE A 175 14.52 -3.91 10.67
C PHE A 175 13.56 -3.68 11.84
N PHE A 176 12.68 -4.63 12.14
CA PHE A 176 11.69 -4.50 13.21
C PHE A 176 12.31 -4.52 14.61
N ALA A 177 13.39 -5.27 14.82
CA ALA A 177 14.10 -5.24 16.10
C ALA A 177 14.66 -3.83 16.39
N ARG A 178 15.19 -3.13 15.38
CA ARG A 178 15.68 -1.77 15.53
C ARG A 178 14.56 -0.77 15.79
N LEU A 179 13.44 -0.89 15.06
CA LEU A 179 12.24 -0.09 15.30
C LEU A 179 11.72 -0.27 16.73
N ARG A 180 11.61 -1.51 17.20
CA ARG A 180 11.17 -1.83 18.56
C ARG A 180 12.08 -1.20 19.61
N GLU A 181 13.38 -1.34 19.46
CA GLU A 181 14.39 -0.77 20.37
C GLU A 181 14.23 0.75 20.52
N ARG A 182 14.02 1.45 19.39
CA ARG A 182 13.97 2.91 19.34
C ARG A 182 12.59 3.50 19.66
N LEU A 183 11.52 2.90 19.14
CA LEU A 183 10.18 3.51 19.19
C LEU A 183 9.38 3.11 20.44
N VAL A 184 9.52 1.89 20.95
CA VAL A 184 8.75 1.46 22.15
C VAL A 184 9.03 2.36 23.37
N PRO A 185 10.29 2.75 23.69
CA PRO A 185 10.55 3.70 24.78
C PRO A 185 9.94 5.08 24.52
N ALA A 186 9.95 5.56 23.26
CA ALA A 186 9.36 6.84 22.89
C ALA A 186 7.83 6.83 23.09
N ILE A 187 7.16 5.77 22.66
CA ILE A 187 5.71 5.58 22.85
C ILE A 187 5.36 5.53 24.34
N LYS A 188 6.13 4.80 25.15
CA LYS A 188 5.94 4.77 26.62
C LYS A 188 6.13 6.14 27.28
N SER A 189 6.85 7.07 26.64
CA SER A 189 7.01 8.44 27.13
C SER A 189 5.84 9.39 26.81
N LEU A 190 4.91 9.01 25.92
CA LEU A 190 3.82 9.88 25.45
C LEU A 190 2.97 10.52 26.55
N PRO A 191 2.63 9.84 27.66
CA PRO A 191 1.88 10.47 28.77
C PRO A 191 2.63 11.64 29.44
N GLN A 192 3.97 11.67 29.32
CA GLN A 192 4.84 12.71 29.90
C GLN A 192 5.05 13.89 28.95
N ARG A 193 4.48 13.84 27.73
CA ARG A 193 4.63 14.83 26.68
C ARG A 193 3.48 15.83 26.66
N VAL A 194 3.75 17.01 26.12
CA VAL A 194 2.72 18.02 25.85
C VAL A 194 1.79 17.47 24.78
N GLN A 195 0.49 17.38 25.11
CA GLN A 195 -0.53 16.90 24.20
C GLN A 195 -1.10 18.06 23.39
N PRO A 196 -1.04 18.03 22.04
CA PRO A 196 -1.74 19.02 21.22
C PRO A 196 -3.25 18.90 21.39
N ASP A 197 -3.94 20.04 21.34
CA ASP A 197 -5.40 20.06 21.19
C ASP A 197 -5.75 19.74 19.73
N ASP A 198 -6.49 18.66 19.52
CA ASP A 198 -6.98 18.20 18.22
C ASP A 198 -8.51 18.23 18.11
N GLY A 199 -9.21 18.69 19.16
CA GLY A 199 -10.68 18.69 19.23
C GLY A 199 -11.35 19.45 18.09
N PHE A 200 -10.71 20.48 17.55
CA PHE A 200 -11.24 21.20 16.39
C PHE A 200 -11.30 20.36 15.13
N LEU A 201 -10.44 19.33 14.94
CA LEU A 201 -10.48 18.44 13.78
C LEU A 201 -11.77 17.64 13.67
N PHE A 202 -12.49 17.47 14.77
CA PHE A 202 -13.71 16.65 14.89
C PHE A 202 -15.00 17.49 14.95
N ARG A 203 -14.95 18.79 14.60
CA ARG A 203 -16.14 19.62 14.44
C ARG A 203 -16.91 19.22 13.18
N SER A 204 -18.11 19.78 12.96
CA SER A 204 -18.89 19.53 11.75
C SER A 204 -18.30 20.29 10.55
N TYR A 205 -17.77 19.58 9.60
CA TYR A 205 -17.17 20.09 8.36
C TYR A 205 -18.04 19.69 7.16
N PRO A 206 -18.80 20.61 6.54
CA PRO A 206 -19.69 20.30 5.43
C PRO A 206 -18.99 19.58 4.28
N ILE A 207 -19.57 18.47 3.81
CA ILE A 207 -18.97 17.59 2.80
C ILE A 207 -18.75 18.30 1.46
N ASP A 208 -19.66 19.19 1.07
CA ASP A 208 -19.51 19.99 -0.15
C ASP A 208 -18.25 20.86 -0.12
N LYS A 209 -17.91 21.43 1.05
CA LYS A 209 -16.68 22.18 1.23
C LYS A 209 -15.44 21.28 1.31
N GLN A 210 -15.57 20.08 1.87
CA GLN A 210 -14.48 19.08 1.81
C GLN A 210 -14.16 18.66 0.36
N ARG A 211 -15.16 18.57 -0.53
CA ARG A 211 -14.94 18.33 -1.96
C ARG A 211 -14.16 19.46 -2.64
N LEU A 212 -14.50 20.72 -2.34
CA LEU A 212 -13.72 21.87 -2.81
C LEU A 212 -12.28 21.87 -2.30
N LEU A 213 -12.08 21.40 -1.06
CA LEU A 213 -10.75 21.23 -0.49
C LEU A 213 -9.97 20.13 -1.22
N SER A 214 -10.62 19.02 -1.59
CA SER A 214 -9.99 17.94 -2.35
C SER A 214 -9.52 18.41 -3.73
N ASP A 215 -10.33 19.21 -4.45
CA ASP A 215 -9.91 19.82 -5.72
C ASP A 215 -8.69 20.73 -5.53
N HIS A 216 -8.65 21.52 -4.45
CA HIS A 216 -7.50 22.36 -4.13
C HIS A 216 -6.24 21.55 -3.78
N LEU A 217 -6.38 20.42 -3.06
CA LEU A 217 -5.26 19.53 -2.75
C LEU A 217 -4.70 18.89 -4.02
N MET A 218 -5.56 18.44 -4.94
CA MET A 218 -5.13 17.91 -6.23
C MET A 218 -4.36 18.95 -7.05
N GLU A 219 -4.84 20.21 -7.07
CA GLU A 219 -4.15 21.31 -7.73
C GLU A 219 -2.77 21.57 -7.10
N LEU A 220 -2.68 21.64 -5.77
CA LEU A 220 -1.40 21.81 -5.05
C LEU A 220 -0.41 20.69 -5.35
N MET A 221 -0.88 19.45 -5.44
CA MET A 221 -0.05 18.30 -5.78
C MET A 221 0.34 18.24 -7.27
N GLY A 222 -0.29 19.04 -8.13
CA GLY A 222 -0.07 19.03 -9.57
C GLY A 222 -0.78 17.86 -10.28
N LEU A 223 -1.84 17.33 -9.70
CA LEU A 223 -2.70 16.30 -10.30
C LEU A 223 -3.68 16.95 -11.28
N ASP A 224 -3.36 16.86 -12.58
CA ASP A 224 -4.19 17.41 -13.64
C ASP A 224 -5.50 16.58 -13.77
N ARG A 225 -6.63 17.25 -13.62
CA ARG A 225 -7.97 16.65 -13.73
C ARG A 225 -8.28 16.05 -15.12
N SER A 226 -7.51 16.39 -16.15
CA SER A 226 -7.61 15.74 -17.46
C SER A 226 -6.98 14.34 -17.51
N HIS A 227 -6.13 14.01 -16.51
CA HIS A 227 -5.42 12.74 -16.39
C HIS A 227 -5.67 12.01 -15.07
N CYS A 228 -6.15 12.73 -14.04
CA CYS A 228 -6.43 12.16 -12.74
C CYS A 228 -7.88 12.42 -12.32
N GLY A 229 -8.69 11.36 -12.29
CA GLY A 229 -10.06 11.39 -11.78
C GLY A 229 -10.10 11.30 -10.25
N ILE A 230 -11.18 11.82 -9.62
CA ILE A 230 -11.48 11.57 -8.21
C ILE A 230 -12.95 11.19 -8.05
N ALA A 231 -13.20 10.17 -7.22
CA ALA A 231 -14.52 9.71 -6.85
C ALA A 231 -14.63 9.45 -5.34
N GLU A 232 -15.84 9.20 -4.85
CA GLU A 232 -16.07 8.88 -3.43
C GLU A 232 -16.33 7.38 -3.27
N THR A 233 -15.66 6.75 -2.29
CA THR A 233 -15.81 5.34 -1.94
C THR A 233 -15.74 5.14 -0.43
N GLU A 234 -16.18 3.98 0.06
CA GLU A 234 -16.09 3.64 1.47
C GLU A 234 -14.63 3.49 1.93
N HIS A 235 -13.80 2.87 1.11
CA HIS A 235 -12.36 2.71 1.32
C HIS A 235 -11.61 3.35 0.17
N PRO A 236 -10.82 4.41 0.42
CA PRO A 236 -10.00 5.06 -0.59
C PRO A 236 -9.02 4.12 -1.25
N PHE A 237 -8.78 4.32 -2.54
CA PHE A 237 -7.75 3.62 -3.32
C PHE A 237 -7.38 4.40 -4.58
N THR A 238 -6.26 4.02 -5.18
CA THR A 238 -5.80 4.49 -6.49
C THR A 238 -5.86 3.36 -7.50
N LEU A 239 -6.35 3.66 -8.69
CA LEU A 239 -6.43 2.75 -9.83
C LEU A 239 -5.83 3.41 -11.06
N ASN A 240 -4.86 2.75 -11.70
CA ASN A 240 -4.29 3.19 -12.96
C ASN A 240 -4.83 2.38 -14.13
N PHE A 241 -5.03 3.04 -15.25
CA PHE A 241 -5.35 2.43 -16.54
C PHE A 241 -4.16 2.56 -17.50
N THR A 242 -3.53 3.73 -17.54
CA THR A 242 -2.32 4.05 -18.27
C THR A 242 -1.57 5.16 -17.53
N HIS A 243 -0.35 5.50 -17.99
CA HIS A 243 0.43 6.62 -17.43
C HIS A 243 -0.30 7.99 -17.51
N ASN A 244 -1.40 8.10 -18.22
CA ASN A 244 -2.19 9.34 -18.36
C ASN A 244 -3.69 9.18 -18.10
N ASP A 245 -4.10 8.06 -17.49
CA ASP A 245 -5.45 7.83 -16.95
C ASP A 245 -5.33 7.12 -15.60
N VAL A 246 -5.28 7.90 -14.52
CA VAL A 246 -5.24 7.44 -13.15
C VAL A 246 -6.45 7.96 -12.39
N ARG A 247 -7.01 7.15 -11.49
CA ARG A 247 -8.22 7.52 -10.75
C ARG A 247 -8.03 7.23 -9.28
N ILE A 248 -8.17 8.27 -8.46
CA ILE A 248 -8.14 8.16 -7.01
C ILE A 248 -9.56 8.17 -6.46
N THR A 249 -9.72 7.60 -5.27
CA THR A 249 -10.96 7.73 -4.53
C THR A 249 -10.68 8.29 -3.15
N THR A 250 -11.70 8.86 -2.52
CA THR A 250 -11.61 9.40 -1.16
C THR A 250 -12.88 9.11 -0.38
N HIS A 251 -12.85 9.36 0.91
CA HIS A 251 -14.00 9.25 1.80
C HIS A 251 -14.17 10.54 2.60
N TYR A 252 -15.40 11.04 2.67
CA TYR A 252 -15.72 12.25 3.43
C TYR A 252 -16.45 11.91 4.73
N ILE A 253 -15.89 12.36 5.84
CA ILE A 253 -16.48 12.22 7.17
C ILE A 253 -16.76 13.62 7.70
N GLU A 254 -18.02 13.95 7.97
CA GLU A 254 -18.41 15.30 8.37
C GLU A 254 -17.71 15.76 9.66
N ASN A 255 -17.50 14.86 10.60
CA ASN A 255 -16.87 15.14 11.89
C ASN A 255 -15.40 14.66 11.97
N ASN A 256 -14.70 14.61 10.84
CA ASN A 256 -13.26 14.29 10.81
C ASN A 256 -12.61 14.93 9.57
N LEU A 257 -12.16 16.17 9.71
CA LEU A 257 -11.53 16.91 8.61
C LEU A 257 -10.25 16.25 8.11
N ALA A 258 -9.46 15.69 9.01
CA ALA A 258 -8.17 15.09 8.68
C ALA A 258 -8.31 13.86 7.76
N SER A 259 -9.42 13.10 7.86
CA SER A 259 -9.66 11.90 7.07
C SER A 259 -9.59 12.19 5.57
N SER A 260 -10.39 13.12 5.05
CA SER A 260 -10.40 13.43 3.61
C SER A 260 -9.13 14.12 3.14
N ILE A 261 -8.53 14.99 3.95
CA ILE A 261 -7.26 15.67 3.61
C ILE A 261 -6.17 14.61 3.33
N TYR A 262 -5.93 13.74 4.30
CA TYR A 262 -4.83 12.79 4.20
C TYR A 262 -5.12 11.62 3.26
N SER A 263 -6.38 11.24 3.08
CA SER A 263 -6.80 10.30 2.06
C SER A 263 -6.47 10.82 0.64
N VAL A 264 -6.85 12.07 0.32
CA VAL A 264 -6.55 12.66 -1.00
C VAL A 264 -5.04 12.81 -1.23
N ILE A 265 -4.29 13.20 -0.19
CA ILE A 265 -2.83 13.33 -0.32
C ILE A 265 -2.16 11.96 -0.48
N HIS A 266 -2.61 10.94 0.26
CA HIS A 266 -2.11 9.57 0.18
C HIS A 266 -2.35 8.97 -1.22
N GLU A 267 -3.60 8.96 -1.65
CA GLU A 267 -3.97 8.44 -2.97
C GLU A 267 -3.34 9.28 -4.10
N GLY A 268 -3.22 10.59 -3.89
CA GLY A 268 -2.50 11.48 -4.79
C GLY A 268 -1.01 11.13 -4.92
N GLY A 269 -0.37 10.66 -3.86
CA GLY A 269 1.01 10.17 -3.91
C GLY A 269 1.16 8.92 -4.78
N HIS A 270 0.23 7.96 -4.65
CA HIS A 270 0.13 6.82 -5.54
C HIS A 270 -0.12 7.24 -6.99
N ALA A 271 -1.04 8.20 -7.20
CA ALA A 271 -1.37 8.70 -8.53
C ALA A 271 -0.18 9.38 -9.21
N LEU A 272 0.61 10.17 -8.48
CA LEU A 272 1.82 10.81 -9.02
C LEU A 272 2.87 9.79 -9.45
N TYR A 273 2.95 8.64 -8.76
CA TYR A 273 3.81 7.54 -9.21
C TYR A 273 3.34 7.02 -10.57
N GLU A 274 2.09 6.62 -10.67
CA GLU A 274 1.51 6.03 -11.88
C GLU A 274 1.56 6.99 -13.07
N LEU A 275 1.22 8.28 -12.87
CA LEU A 275 1.34 9.33 -13.88
C LEU A 275 2.79 9.64 -14.27
N GLY A 276 3.75 9.32 -13.41
CA GLY A 276 5.17 9.54 -13.63
C GLY A 276 5.87 8.43 -14.42
N VAL A 277 5.24 7.27 -14.64
CA VAL A 277 5.78 6.17 -15.43
C VAL A 277 5.97 6.60 -16.90
N ASP A 278 7.08 6.21 -17.53
CA ASP A 278 7.30 6.55 -18.94
C ASP A 278 6.26 5.81 -19.83
N GLY A 279 5.58 6.56 -20.70
CA GLY A 279 4.50 6.05 -21.54
C GLY A 279 4.92 4.97 -22.56
N GLU A 280 6.22 4.75 -22.74
CA GLU A 280 6.72 3.63 -23.54
C GLU A 280 6.41 2.25 -22.92
N TYR A 281 6.05 2.21 -21.64
CA TYR A 281 5.66 0.98 -20.93
C TYR A 281 4.16 0.71 -20.96
N ASP A 282 3.33 1.67 -21.41
CA ASP A 282 1.88 1.44 -21.53
C ASP A 282 1.59 0.18 -22.33
N TYR A 283 0.54 -0.51 -21.94
CA TYR A 283 0.08 -1.76 -22.56
C TYR A 283 1.05 -2.94 -22.42
N THR A 284 2.07 -2.85 -21.58
CA THR A 284 3.05 -3.91 -21.32
C THR A 284 3.08 -4.33 -19.84
N ALA A 285 3.74 -5.43 -19.55
CA ALA A 285 3.97 -5.91 -18.19
C ALA A 285 4.90 -4.99 -17.36
N LEU A 286 5.47 -3.97 -17.96
CA LEU A 286 6.34 -2.99 -17.30
C LEU A 286 5.60 -1.71 -16.89
N ALA A 287 4.33 -1.57 -17.28
CA ALA A 287 3.47 -0.46 -16.84
C ALA A 287 3.18 -0.55 -15.34
N GLY A 288 2.99 0.63 -14.73
CA GLY A 288 2.67 0.75 -13.30
C GLY A 288 3.87 0.70 -12.37
N GLY A 289 3.59 0.88 -11.08
CA GLY A 289 4.61 0.94 -10.02
C GLY A 289 5.23 -0.43 -9.71
N SER A 290 6.49 -0.42 -9.27
CA SER A 290 7.40 -1.58 -9.25
C SER A 290 7.10 -2.59 -8.14
N SER A 291 6.91 -2.19 -6.87
CA SER A 291 6.57 -3.08 -5.76
C SER A 291 5.59 -2.40 -4.80
N MET A 292 4.96 -3.21 -3.94
CA MET A 292 4.02 -2.67 -2.93
C MET A 292 4.70 -1.69 -1.99
N GLY A 293 5.92 -1.98 -1.51
CA GLY A 293 6.67 -1.10 -0.63
C GLY A 293 7.14 0.18 -1.32
N ILE A 294 7.58 0.12 -2.58
CA ILE A 294 7.95 1.31 -3.35
C ILE A 294 6.72 2.16 -3.62
N HIS A 295 5.60 1.54 -3.98
CA HIS A 295 4.33 2.23 -4.24
C HIS A 295 3.82 2.93 -2.98
N GLU A 296 3.81 2.23 -1.84
CA GLU A 296 3.44 2.81 -0.54
C GLU A 296 4.43 3.90 -0.10
N SER A 297 5.69 3.84 -0.51
CA SER A 297 6.64 4.89 -0.18
C SER A 297 6.28 6.23 -0.83
N GLN A 298 5.63 6.23 -1.98
CA GLN A 298 5.19 7.46 -2.65
C GLN A 298 3.98 8.07 -1.94
N SER A 299 2.99 7.28 -1.58
CA SER A 299 1.84 7.72 -0.79
C SER A 299 2.27 8.27 0.57
N ARG A 300 3.13 7.52 1.30
CA ARG A 300 3.64 7.94 2.61
C ARG A 300 4.55 9.15 2.53
N PHE A 301 5.31 9.31 1.47
CA PHE A 301 6.11 10.52 1.25
C PHE A 301 5.20 11.75 1.18
N TYR A 302 4.17 11.70 0.34
CA TYR A 302 3.25 12.84 0.23
C TYR A 302 2.37 13.02 1.46
N GLU A 303 1.84 11.96 2.05
CA GLU A 303 1.00 12.04 3.24
C GLU A 303 1.78 12.53 4.46
N ASN A 304 2.87 11.85 4.81
CA ASN A 304 3.54 12.03 6.09
C ASN A 304 4.63 13.09 6.06
N ILE A 305 5.45 13.11 4.99
CA ILE A 305 6.60 14.00 4.90
C ILE A 305 6.17 15.37 4.36
N VAL A 306 5.40 15.39 3.28
CA VAL A 306 4.88 16.64 2.70
C VAL A 306 3.66 17.12 3.49
N GLY A 307 2.56 16.37 3.46
CA GLY A 307 1.24 16.78 3.93
C GLY A 307 1.15 17.07 5.42
N ARG A 308 1.91 16.34 6.25
CA ARG A 308 1.97 16.56 7.70
C ARG A 308 3.12 17.46 8.14
N SER A 309 3.88 18.07 7.21
CA SER A 309 4.91 19.04 7.58
C SER A 309 4.31 20.36 8.06
N PRO A 310 4.98 21.08 8.99
CA PRO A 310 4.58 22.43 9.37
C PRO A 310 4.53 23.41 8.19
N GLU A 311 5.41 23.21 7.21
CA GLU A 311 5.50 24.00 5.99
C GLU A 311 4.26 23.83 5.12
N PHE A 312 3.77 22.61 4.97
CA PHE A 312 2.54 22.33 4.23
C PHE A 312 1.31 22.81 5.01
N ALA A 313 1.30 22.69 6.34
CA ALA A 313 0.24 23.26 7.16
C ALA A 313 0.13 24.78 6.98
N GLN A 314 1.27 25.51 6.91
CA GLN A 314 1.29 26.94 6.61
C GLN A 314 0.75 27.25 5.21
N LEU A 315 1.06 26.44 4.22
CA LEU A 315 0.59 26.57 2.84
C LEU A 315 -0.92 26.33 2.72
N LEU A 316 -1.42 25.26 3.36
CA LEU A 316 -2.82 24.82 3.26
C LEU A 316 -3.78 25.63 4.13
N PHE A 317 -3.34 26.09 5.31
CA PHE A 317 -4.21 26.66 6.34
C PHE A 317 -5.03 27.89 5.87
N PRO A 318 -4.52 28.81 5.04
CA PRO A 318 -5.33 29.91 4.51
C PRO A 318 -6.58 29.41 3.77
N LYS A 319 -6.46 28.33 2.97
CA LYS A 319 -7.60 27.72 2.27
C LYS A 319 -8.57 27.02 3.23
N LEU A 320 -8.03 26.36 4.25
CA LEU A 320 -8.86 25.76 5.31
C LEU A 320 -9.69 26.82 6.04
N ALA A 321 -9.07 27.93 6.43
CA ALA A 321 -9.77 29.04 7.11
C ALA A 321 -10.81 29.74 6.22
N GLU A 322 -10.56 29.82 4.90
CA GLU A 322 -11.53 30.32 3.91
C GLU A 322 -12.77 29.43 3.84
N LEU A 323 -12.55 28.10 3.73
CA LEU A 323 -13.65 27.13 3.59
C LEU A 323 -14.42 26.90 4.91
N PHE A 324 -13.73 26.91 6.05
CA PHE A 324 -14.25 26.51 7.35
C PHE A 324 -14.02 27.58 8.43
N PRO A 325 -14.45 28.84 8.21
CA PRO A 325 -14.14 29.95 9.11
C PRO A 325 -14.68 29.76 10.53
N GLU A 326 -15.87 29.17 10.69
CA GLU A 326 -16.48 28.90 11.98
C GLU A 326 -15.78 27.76 12.75
N GLN A 327 -15.42 26.70 12.02
CA GLN A 327 -14.79 25.52 12.60
C GLN A 327 -13.34 25.78 13.01
N LEU A 328 -12.67 26.72 12.36
CA LEU A 328 -11.26 27.04 12.58
C LEU A 328 -11.07 28.43 13.23
N ASP A 329 -12.14 29.02 13.76
CA ASP A 329 -12.03 30.29 14.50
C ASP A 329 -11.07 30.15 15.70
N GLY A 330 -10.10 31.07 15.76
CA GLY A 330 -9.03 31.04 16.77
C GLY A 330 -7.98 29.95 16.62
N VAL A 331 -8.05 29.09 15.60
CA VAL A 331 -7.04 28.09 15.31
C VAL A 331 -5.95 28.69 14.41
N THR A 332 -4.71 28.32 14.64
CA THR A 332 -3.55 28.72 13.81
C THR A 332 -3.01 27.55 13.00
N ALA A 333 -2.24 27.84 11.95
CA ALA A 333 -1.55 26.82 11.16
C ALA A 333 -0.59 25.96 12.01
N GLU A 334 0.03 26.54 13.03
CA GLU A 334 0.89 25.81 13.96
C GLU A 334 0.08 24.81 14.81
N GLN A 335 -1.07 25.24 15.35
CA GLN A 335 -1.95 24.36 16.11
C GLN A 335 -2.49 23.23 15.23
N PHE A 336 -2.90 23.54 13.99
CA PHE A 336 -3.30 22.54 13.01
C PHE A 336 -2.17 21.52 12.75
N SER A 337 -0.95 22.00 12.46
CA SER A 337 0.21 21.14 12.25
C SER A 337 0.47 20.21 13.43
N ARG A 338 0.40 20.72 14.67
CA ARG A 338 0.62 19.91 15.89
C ARG A 338 -0.51 18.90 16.11
N ALA A 339 -1.75 19.28 15.85
CA ALA A 339 -2.93 18.42 16.01
C ALA A 339 -2.87 17.18 15.08
N VAL A 340 -2.55 17.39 13.79
CA VAL A 340 -2.47 16.30 12.80
C VAL A 340 -1.23 15.39 12.97
N ASN A 341 -0.28 15.79 13.81
CA ASN A 341 0.90 15.02 14.20
C ASN A 341 0.84 14.52 15.65
N ARG A 342 -0.34 14.55 16.27
CA ARG A 342 -0.50 13.99 17.60
C ARG A 342 -0.28 12.49 17.59
N ALA A 343 0.68 12.03 18.38
CA ALA A 343 0.94 10.60 18.59
C ALA A 343 0.16 10.09 19.81
N GLN A 344 -0.61 9.05 19.61
CA GLN A 344 -1.39 8.40 20.66
C GLN A 344 -1.57 6.92 20.34
N PRO A 345 -1.13 6.00 21.20
CA PRO A 345 -1.40 4.58 21.00
C PRO A 345 -2.89 4.31 20.82
N SER A 346 -3.23 3.58 19.79
CA SER A 346 -4.60 3.23 19.44
C SER A 346 -4.74 1.73 19.20
N LEU A 347 -5.99 1.25 19.12
CA LEU A 347 -6.26 -0.16 18.84
C LEU A 347 -6.23 -0.47 17.34
N ILE A 348 -6.74 0.44 16.52
CA ILE A 348 -6.99 0.20 15.11
C ILE A 348 -5.82 0.72 14.27
N ARG A 349 -5.22 -0.18 13.49
CA ARG A 349 -4.05 0.12 12.65
C ARG A 349 -4.30 1.25 11.66
N THR A 350 -5.42 1.22 10.96
CA THR A 350 -5.76 2.22 9.93
C THR A 350 -6.04 3.62 10.48
N GLU A 351 -6.29 3.72 11.80
CA GLU A 351 -6.52 4.98 12.51
C GLU A 351 -5.30 5.43 13.33
N SER A 352 -4.21 4.64 13.29
CA SER A 352 -3.02 4.91 14.08
C SER A 352 -2.22 6.07 13.52
N ASP A 353 -1.54 6.80 14.41
CA ASP A 353 -0.61 7.85 14.06
C ASP A 353 0.70 7.30 13.46
N GLU A 354 1.48 8.19 12.85
CA GLU A 354 2.71 7.82 12.14
C GLU A 354 3.77 7.17 13.04
N LEU A 355 3.88 7.56 14.32
CA LEU A 355 4.86 7.01 15.25
C LEU A 355 4.50 5.58 15.66
N THR A 356 3.21 5.30 15.89
CA THR A 356 2.76 3.98 16.36
C THR A 356 2.49 2.99 15.24
N TYR A 357 2.23 3.48 14.01
CA TYR A 357 1.92 2.65 12.84
C TYR A 357 2.90 1.49 12.58
N PRO A 358 4.23 1.68 12.57
CA PRO A 358 5.17 0.59 12.29
C PRO A 358 5.14 -0.53 13.36
N LEU A 359 4.71 -0.24 14.59
CA LEU A 359 4.55 -1.28 15.62
C LEU A 359 3.28 -2.10 15.42
N HIS A 360 2.22 -1.51 14.89
CA HIS A 360 1.05 -2.28 14.44
C HIS A 360 1.43 -3.28 13.34
N ILE A 361 2.28 -2.88 12.41
CA ILE A 361 2.80 -3.75 11.34
C ILE A 361 3.70 -4.84 11.93
N MET A 362 4.59 -4.48 12.85
CA MET A 362 5.50 -5.43 13.49
C MET A 362 4.74 -6.56 14.22
N VAL A 363 3.64 -6.24 14.92
CA VAL A 363 2.80 -7.26 15.56
C VAL A 363 2.33 -8.30 14.52
N ARG A 364 1.83 -7.84 13.39
CA ARG A 364 1.33 -8.73 12.33
C ARG A 364 2.45 -9.56 11.70
N TYR A 365 3.58 -8.94 11.42
CA TYR A 365 4.76 -9.64 10.91
C TYR A 365 5.23 -10.77 11.83
N GLU A 366 5.36 -10.49 13.13
CA GLU A 366 5.83 -11.50 14.09
C GLU A 366 4.81 -12.64 14.27
N LEU A 367 3.51 -12.33 14.23
CA LEU A 367 2.45 -13.34 14.29
C LEU A 367 2.41 -14.20 13.04
N GLU A 368 2.46 -13.60 11.84
CA GLU A 368 2.48 -14.32 10.57
C GLU A 368 3.68 -15.27 10.48
N LYS A 369 4.87 -14.77 10.83
CA LYS A 369 6.10 -15.58 10.84
C LYS A 369 5.92 -16.85 11.66
N ARG A 370 5.38 -16.73 12.87
CA ARG A 370 5.16 -17.86 13.79
C ARG A 370 4.00 -18.77 13.35
N LEU A 371 2.93 -18.20 12.79
CA LEU A 371 1.83 -18.98 12.22
C LEU A 371 2.33 -19.83 11.05
N ILE A 372 3.05 -19.24 10.10
CA ILE A 372 3.55 -19.96 8.93
C ILE A 372 4.66 -20.97 9.31
N ALA A 373 5.49 -20.68 10.32
CA ALA A 373 6.46 -21.65 10.84
C ALA A 373 5.81 -22.80 11.63
N GLY A 374 4.55 -22.66 12.07
CA GLY A 374 3.87 -23.65 12.93
C GLY A 374 4.24 -23.55 14.42
N GLU A 375 4.86 -22.45 14.80
CA GLU A 375 5.27 -22.16 16.17
C GLU A 375 4.14 -21.53 17.00
N LEU A 376 3.08 -21.04 16.35
CA LEU A 376 1.88 -20.46 16.94
C LEU A 376 0.65 -21.19 16.38
N ALA A 377 -0.17 -21.74 17.25
CA ALA A 377 -1.47 -22.27 16.85
C ALA A 377 -2.46 -21.11 16.60
N VAL A 378 -3.31 -21.24 15.60
CA VAL A 378 -4.33 -20.23 15.30
C VAL A 378 -5.28 -19.99 16.49
N ALA A 379 -5.54 -21.03 17.30
CA ALA A 379 -6.35 -20.92 18.51
C ALA A 379 -5.74 -19.97 19.55
N ASP A 380 -4.42 -19.83 19.60
CA ASP A 380 -3.71 -18.97 20.58
C ASP A 380 -3.48 -17.55 20.04
N LEU A 381 -3.84 -17.29 18.78
CA LEU A 381 -3.58 -16.03 18.09
C LEU A 381 -4.20 -14.80 18.80
N PRO A 382 -5.46 -14.81 19.30
CA PRO A 382 -6.02 -13.66 20.01
C PRO A 382 -5.25 -13.32 21.30
N ALA A 383 -4.84 -14.32 22.07
CA ALA A 383 -4.09 -14.12 23.31
C ALA A 383 -2.71 -13.52 23.04
N GLU A 384 -2.02 -14.01 22.00
CA GLU A 384 -0.70 -13.54 21.61
C GLU A 384 -0.74 -12.13 21.01
N TRP A 385 -1.76 -11.82 20.21
CA TRP A 385 -2.07 -10.48 19.72
C TRP A 385 -2.20 -9.49 20.90
N ASN A 386 -3.05 -9.80 21.87
CA ASN A 386 -3.30 -8.94 23.03
C ASN A 386 -2.02 -8.72 23.85
N ARG A 387 -1.19 -9.77 24.01
CA ARG A 387 0.10 -9.68 24.70
C ARG A 387 1.03 -8.68 23.99
N MET A 388 1.14 -8.79 22.66
CA MET A 388 2.04 -7.93 21.87
C MET A 388 1.57 -6.46 21.83
N TYR A 389 0.26 -6.22 21.75
CA TYR A 389 -0.31 -4.87 21.83
C TYR A 389 0.02 -4.19 23.17
N ARG A 390 -0.11 -4.94 24.28
CA ARG A 390 0.28 -4.43 25.60
C ARG A 390 1.77 -4.13 25.67
N GLU A 391 2.59 -5.03 25.15
CA GLU A 391 4.05 -4.90 25.22
C GLU A 391 4.57 -3.73 24.37
N TYR A 392 4.10 -3.58 23.13
CA TYR A 392 4.65 -2.63 22.15
C TYR A 392 3.95 -1.28 22.15
N LEU A 393 2.65 -1.29 22.27
CA LEU A 393 1.81 -0.08 22.22
C LEU A 393 1.35 0.40 23.59
N GLY A 394 1.39 -0.46 24.61
CA GLY A 394 0.91 -0.14 25.95
C GLY A 394 -0.61 -0.04 26.06
N VAL A 395 -1.36 -0.67 25.15
CA VAL A 395 -2.84 -0.67 25.12
C VAL A 395 -3.40 -2.03 25.44
N GLU A 396 -4.52 -2.06 26.16
CA GLU A 396 -5.30 -3.26 26.42
C GLU A 396 -6.32 -3.44 25.29
N VAL A 397 -6.36 -4.62 24.70
CA VAL A 397 -7.32 -4.98 23.66
C VAL A 397 -8.60 -5.49 24.35
N PRO A 398 -9.75 -4.83 24.18
CA PRO A 398 -10.97 -5.14 24.93
C PRO A 398 -11.69 -6.38 24.41
N ASP A 399 -11.56 -6.69 23.12
CA ASP A 399 -12.28 -7.74 22.42
C ASP A 399 -11.59 -8.09 21.08
N ASP A 400 -12.04 -9.18 20.43
CA ASP A 400 -11.45 -9.65 19.19
C ASP A 400 -11.75 -8.73 17.98
N THR A 401 -12.88 -8.02 17.99
CA THR A 401 -13.25 -7.07 16.95
C THR A 401 -12.26 -5.92 16.85
N HIS A 402 -11.82 -5.37 17.99
CA HIS A 402 -10.79 -4.34 18.08
C HIS A 402 -9.37 -4.91 18.11
N GLY A 403 -9.25 -6.23 18.17
CA GLY A 403 -8.00 -6.98 18.17
C GLY A 403 -7.75 -7.73 16.87
N VAL A 404 -7.67 -9.04 16.98
CA VAL A 404 -7.27 -9.97 15.92
C VAL A 404 -8.16 -9.96 14.67
N LEU A 405 -9.40 -9.49 14.78
CA LEU A 405 -10.37 -9.41 13.67
C LEU A 405 -10.39 -8.06 12.97
N GLN A 406 -9.51 -7.12 13.32
CA GLN A 406 -9.59 -5.77 12.74
C GLN A 406 -9.25 -5.68 11.25
N ASP A 407 -8.36 -6.52 10.73
CA ASP A 407 -7.89 -6.52 9.33
C ASP A 407 -8.45 -7.70 8.53
N SER A 408 -8.82 -7.46 7.27
CA SER A 408 -9.30 -8.50 6.34
C SER A 408 -8.19 -9.29 5.64
N HIS A 409 -6.93 -8.89 5.74
CA HIS A 409 -5.80 -9.48 5.00
C HIS A 409 -5.73 -10.99 5.14
N TRP A 410 -5.89 -11.51 6.35
CA TRP A 410 -5.79 -12.95 6.60
C TRP A 410 -6.99 -13.73 6.03
N SER A 411 -8.19 -13.15 6.02
CA SER A 411 -9.34 -13.80 5.38
C SER A 411 -9.18 -13.87 3.87
N GLY A 412 -8.50 -12.88 3.27
CA GLY A 412 -8.10 -12.87 1.86
C GLY A 412 -6.84 -13.68 1.54
N GLY A 413 -6.22 -14.33 2.54
CA GLY A 413 -5.01 -15.14 2.35
C GLY A 413 -3.71 -14.35 2.14
N SER A 414 -3.70 -13.05 2.41
CA SER A 414 -2.58 -12.13 2.15
C SER A 414 -1.50 -12.20 3.25
N PHE A 415 -0.85 -13.34 3.39
CA PHE A 415 0.30 -13.51 4.28
C PHE A 415 1.59 -13.00 3.64
N GLY A 416 2.40 -12.25 4.40
CA GLY A 416 3.62 -11.59 3.91
C GLY A 416 3.41 -10.17 3.39
N TYR A 417 2.18 -9.68 3.32
CA TYR A 417 1.84 -8.35 2.79
C TYR A 417 2.15 -7.20 3.76
N PHE A 418 1.84 -7.35 5.05
CA PHE A 418 1.95 -6.27 6.03
C PHE A 418 3.30 -5.56 6.10
N PRO A 419 4.46 -6.24 5.99
CA PRO A 419 5.76 -5.56 6.03
C PRO A 419 5.92 -4.45 4.99
N SER A 420 5.30 -4.56 3.81
CA SER A 420 5.37 -3.53 2.74
C SER A 420 4.93 -2.16 3.22
N TYR A 421 3.96 -2.06 4.12
CA TYR A 421 3.51 -0.80 4.72
C TYR A 421 4.60 -0.09 5.55
N ALA A 422 5.31 -0.85 6.40
CA ALA A 422 6.37 -0.28 7.22
C ALA A 422 7.63 0.02 6.38
N LEU A 423 7.94 -0.86 5.42
CA LEU A 423 9.03 -0.65 4.48
C LEU A 423 8.79 0.59 3.62
N GLY A 424 7.58 0.79 3.10
CA GLY A 424 7.22 1.99 2.34
C GLY A 424 7.47 3.28 3.14
N SER A 425 7.06 3.31 4.41
CA SER A 425 7.32 4.45 5.28
C SER A 425 8.83 4.67 5.54
N ALA A 426 9.61 3.60 5.70
CA ALA A 426 11.06 3.70 5.88
C ALA A 426 11.77 4.16 4.59
N TYR A 427 11.35 3.65 3.43
CA TYR A 427 11.89 4.10 2.14
C TYR A 427 11.62 5.59 1.92
N SER A 428 10.43 6.09 2.26
CA SER A 428 10.09 7.51 2.13
C SER A 428 11.01 8.40 2.98
N ALA A 429 11.32 7.99 4.21
CA ALA A 429 12.24 8.72 5.09
C ALA A 429 13.68 8.75 4.52
N GLN A 430 14.15 7.63 3.95
CA GLN A 430 15.46 7.62 3.30
C GLN A 430 15.48 8.43 1.99
N MET A 431 14.38 8.42 1.22
CA MET A 431 14.24 9.29 0.04
C MET A 431 14.32 10.76 0.42
N LEU A 432 13.65 11.18 1.50
CA LEU A 432 13.77 12.54 2.03
C LEU A 432 15.23 12.88 2.33
N ARG A 433 15.94 12.01 3.03
CA ARG A 433 17.36 12.22 3.37
C ARG A 433 18.26 12.38 2.13
N GLN A 434 17.94 11.66 1.04
CA GLN A 434 18.68 11.82 -0.23
C GLN A 434 18.27 13.12 -0.93
N MET A 435 16.96 13.41 -1.01
CA MET A 435 16.44 14.61 -1.65
C MET A 435 16.97 15.90 -1.02
N GLN A 436 17.12 15.92 0.31
CA GLN A 436 17.69 17.06 1.06
C GLN A 436 19.17 17.36 0.74
N LYS A 437 19.91 16.43 0.12
CA LYS A 437 21.26 16.71 -0.39
C LYS A 437 21.25 17.53 -1.67
N ASP A 438 20.15 17.46 -2.41
CA ASP A 438 20.01 18.11 -3.72
C ASP A 438 19.37 19.51 -3.60
N PHE A 439 18.45 19.72 -2.65
CA PHE A 439 17.78 21.01 -2.45
C PHE A 439 17.05 21.12 -1.08
N ASP A 440 16.60 22.33 -0.76
CA ASP A 440 15.79 22.62 0.43
C ASP A 440 14.33 22.18 0.23
N VAL A 441 14.03 20.93 0.58
CA VAL A 441 12.72 20.30 0.42
C VAL A 441 11.63 21.08 1.17
N PHE A 442 11.88 21.45 2.42
CA PHE A 442 10.87 22.12 3.25
C PHE A 442 10.66 23.59 2.84
N GLY A 443 11.71 24.26 2.33
CA GLY A 443 11.58 25.58 1.72
C GLY A 443 10.74 25.56 0.44
N ASP A 444 10.88 24.53 -0.38
CA ASP A 444 10.06 24.34 -1.58
C ASP A 444 8.60 24.02 -1.22
N ILE A 445 8.33 23.17 -0.20
CA ILE A 445 6.97 22.93 0.31
C ILE A 445 6.33 24.24 0.79
N ARG A 446 7.02 25.02 1.62
CA ARG A 446 6.52 26.30 2.14
C ARG A 446 6.16 27.29 1.03
N SER A 447 6.90 27.28 -0.09
CA SER A 447 6.65 28.15 -1.23
C SER A 447 5.68 27.57 -2.26
N GLY A 448 5.08 26.41 -2.01
CA GLY A 448 4.16 25.72 -2.92
C GLY A 448 4.83 25.11 -4.17
N LYS A 449 6.16 24.93 -4.16
CA LYS A 449 6.91 24.35 -5.28
C LYS A 449 7.00 22.82 -5.19
N LEU A 450 5.86 22.14 -5.06
CA LEU A 450 5.82 20.68 -4.94
C LEU A 450 6.28 19.97 -6.22
N SER A 451 6.18 20.60 -7.38
CA SER A 451 6.62 20.05 -8.66
C SER A 451 8.08 19.60 -8.66
N ARG A 452 8.97 20.29 -7.93
CA ARG A 452 10.38 19.90 -7.83
C ARG A 452 10.58 18.59 -7.09
N ILE A 453 9.75 18.33 -6.06
CA ILE A 453 9.71 17.06 -5.33
C ILE A 453 9.25 15.95 -6.28
N THR A 454 8.12 16.18 -6.97
CA THR A 454 7.55 15.23 -7.93
C THR A 454 8.55 14.90 -9.04
N GLU A 455 9.24 15.92 -9.60
CA GLU A 455 10.25 15.74 -10.64
C GLU A 455 11.45 14.91 -10.14
N TRP A 456 11.94 15.17 -8.92
CA TRP A 456 13.02 14.39 -8.32
C TRP A 456 12.63 12.90 -8.17
N LEU A 457 11.40 12.61 -7.68
CA LEU A 457 10.86 11.26 -7.56
C LEU A 457 10.65 10.63 -8.94
N ARG A 458 10.11 11.39 -9.91
CA ARG A 458 9.88 10.91 -11.26
C ARG A 458 11.17 10.47 -11.93
N GLU A 459 12.20 11.30 -11.89
CA GLU A 459 13.47 11.01 -12.57
C GLU A 459 14.22 9.82 -11.96
N ARG A 460 14.03 9.55 -10.66
CA ARG A 460 14.77 8.50 -9.96
C ARG A 460 13.97 7.21 -9.73
N ILE A 461 12.63 7.31 -9.71
CA ILE A 461 11.76 6.18 -9.37
C ILE A 461 10.67 6.00 -10.41
N HIS A 462 9.75 6.98 -10.57
CA HIS A 462 8.49 6.78 -11.26
C HIS A 462 8.64 6.34 -12.70
N ARG A 463 9.51 7.03 -13.47
CA ARG A 463 9.70 6.80 -14.90
C ARG A 463 10.06 5.38 -15.29
N PHE A 464 10.58 4.60 -14.35
CA PHE A 464 11.04 3.24 -14.64
C PHE A 464 9.91 2.19 -14.58
N GLY A 465 8.76 2.48 -14.00
CA GLY A 465 7.71 1.48 -13.81
C GLY A 465 8.28 0.18 -13.24
N CYS A 466 7.93 -0.96 -13.84
CA CYS A 466 8.50 -2.29 -13.53
C CYS A 466 9.75 -2.65 -14.34
N TYR A 467 10.32 -1.73 -15.13
CA TYR A 467 11.51 -1.99 -15.95
C TYR A 467 12.74 -2.32 -15.12
N LYS A 468 12.99 -1.59 -14.03
CA LYS A 468 14.01 -1.95 -13.04
C LYS A 468 13.39 -2.88 -12.00
N LYS A 469 14.19 -3.85 -11.53
CA LYS A 469 13.75 -4.66 -10.38
C LYS A 469 13.67 -3.78 -9.12
N PRO A 470 12.77 -4.08 -8.17
CA PRO A 470 12.57 -3.24 -6.97
C PRO A 470 13.84 -3.00 -6.16
N ASP A 471 14.64 -4.04 -5.95
CA ASP A 471 15.92 -3.97 -5.24
C ASP A 471 16.97 -3.10 -5.97
N GLU A 472 17.08 -3.27 -7.30
CA GLU A 472 17.93 -2.44 -8.14
C GLU A 472 17.51 -0.96 -8.08
N LEU A 473 16.20 -0.71 -8.19
CA LEU A 473 15.64 0.63 -8.13
C LEU A 473 15.91 1.31 -6.79
N LEU A 474 15.55 0.64 -5.68
CA LEU A 474 15.76 1.16 -4.34
C LEU A 474 17.23 1.40 -4.05
N CYS A 475 18.10 0.42 -4.33
CA CYS A 475 19.53 0.54 -4.09
C CYS A 475 20.12 1.76 -4.84
N SER A 476 19.64 2.03 -6.07
CA SER A 476 20.11 3.18 -6.86
C SER A 476 19.70 4.54 -6.26
N VAL A 477 18.64 4.60 -5.46
CA VAL A 477 18.08 5.85 -4.92
C VAL A 477 18.46 6.06 -3.45
N ILE A 478 18.26 5.03 -2.62
CA ILE A 478 18.44 5.14 -1.16
C ILE A 478 19.64 4.37 -0.62
N GLY A 479 20.26 3.50 -1.43
CA GLY A 479 21.29 2.54 -0.96
C GLY A 479 20.65 1.38 -0.19
N GLU A 480 21.37 0.84 0.79
CA GLU A 480 20.84 -0.15 1.71
C GLU A 480 19.78 0.46 2.65
N LEU A 481 18.79 -0.33 3.02
CA LEU A 481 17.78 0.10 4.00
C LEU A 481 18.43 0.28 5.38
N ASP A 482 18.37 1.51 5.88
CA ASP A 482 18.85 1.89 7.22
C ASP A 482 17.65 2.24 8.12
N PRO A 483 17.25 1.35 9.04
CA PRO A 483 16.12 1.59 9.92
C PRO A 483 16.32 2.78 10.86
N ASP A 484 17.57 3.17 11.14
CA ASP A 484 17.86 4.33 11.98
C ASP A 484 17.42 5.65 11.34
N VAL A 485 17.49 5.77 10.02
CA VAL A 485 16.99 6.96 9.30
C VAL A 485 15.50 7.17 9.56
N TYR A 486 14.73 6.09 9.50
CA TYR A 486 13.29 6.17 9.77
C TYR A 486 12.98 6.43 11.25
N CYS A 487 13.73 5.79 12.16
CA CYS A 487 13.59 6.07 13.59
C CYS A 487 13.93 7.53 13.92
N ASP A 488 15.03 8.06 13.39
CA ASP A 488 15.44 9.45 13.62
C ASP A 488 14.36 10.43 13.13
N TYR A 489 13.86 10.22 11.91
CA TYR A 489 12.76 11.02 11.36
C TYR A 489 11.52 11.03 12.28
N LEU A 490 11.06 9.88 12.75
CA LEU A 490 9.90 9.78 13.63
C LEU A 490 10.14 10.44 14.99
N LEU A 491 11.32 10.24 15.58
CA LEU A 491 11.66 10.78 16.89
C LEU A 491 11.88 12.30 16.85
N GLU A 492 12.52 12.83 15.81
CA GLU A 492 12.65 14.28 15.61
C GLU A 492 11.28 14.94 15.43
N LYS A 493 10.38 14.31 14.68
CA LYS A 493 9.00 14.77 14.49
C LYS A 493 8.22 14.75 15.79
N LEU A 494 8.37 13.70 16.61
CA LEU A 494 7.78 13.60 17.94
C LEU A 494 8.26 14.73 18.85
N GLU A 495 9.58 14.94 18.95
CA GLU A 495 10.15 16.00 19.81
C GLU A 495 9.65 17.40 19.41
N LYS A 496 9.52 17.66 18.11
CA LYS A 496 9.03 18.94 17.57
C LYS A 496 7.56 19.21 17.90
N ASN A 497 6.70 18.20 17.77
CA ASN A 497 5.25 18.36 17.93
C ASN A 497 4.76 18.11 19.36
N MET A 498 5.42 17.24 20.10
CA MET A 498 5.05 16.80 21.45
C MET A 498 6.29 16.73 22.36
N PRO A 499 6.89 17.90 22.72
CA PRO A 499 8.04 17.90 23.62
C PRO A 499 7.69 17.36 25.01
N LEU A 500 8.68 16.91 25.75
CA LEU A 500 8.48 16.53 27.16
C LEU A 500 7.93 17.72 27.97
N LYS A 501 7.05 17.43 28.92
CA LYS A 501 6.59 18.43 29.88
C LYS A 501 7.78 18.87 30.75
N ALA A 502 7.89 20.17 30.99
CA ALA A 502 8.92 20.76 31.82
C ALA A 502 8.80 20.31 33.31
#